data_e84a3f03fea1c2f05a88051d3b1548c9
#
_entry.id   e84a3f03fea1c2f05a88051d3b1548c9
#
_cell.length_a   1.000
_cell.length_b   1.000
_cell.length_c   1.000
_cell.angle_alpha   90.00
_cell.angle_beta   90.00
_cell.angle_gamma   90.00
#
_symmetry.space_group_name_H-M   'P 1'
#
loop_
_entity.id
_entity.type
_entity.pdbx_description
1 polymer ?
#
loop_
_entity_poly.entity_id
_entity_poly.type
_entity_poly.pdbx_seq_one_letter_code
_entity_poly.pdbx_strand_id
1 'polypeptide(L)'
;LPQSAAGKTIMTTEPKFVPNQAVTVNVDEGLDVNIRLVDCVGYAVEGAKGFEDENGPRMIHTPWYEDPIPFHDAAEIGTRKVIQEHSTIGVVVTTDGTIGEIPRANYVEAEAKVVEELKEVGKPFIMIINSTRPSSQETELLRQELEEEYDIPVLAMSVESMTEHDVYNVLREALYEFPVLEVNVNLPSWVMVLKEDHWLRESYQEAIHSTVKNIKRLRDVDHIVGEFNEFEFIERAHLAGMEMGEGIAEIDLHAPDYLYDQVLKEIVGVEIRGKDHLLELMQDFAHAKREYDQVAGALQMVKQTGYGIAAPSIEDMALDEPEIIRQGSRFGVRLKAVAPSIHMIKVEVESEFAPIIGTEKQSEELVRYLMQDFEEDPLSIWESDIFGRSLSSIVREGIQAKISLMPENARYKLKDTLERIINEGSGGLIAIIL
;
A
#
# COMPACT_ATOMS: atom_id res chain seq x y z
N LEU A 1 5.85 -42.83 26.35
CA LEU A 1 7.28 -42.96 26.02
C LEU A 1 7.93 -43.84 27.10
N PRO A 2 8.74 -44.84 26.76
CA PRO A 2 9.41 -45.59 27.79
C PRO A 2 10.51 -44.76 28.44
N GLN A 3 10.21 -44.24 29.61
CA GLN A 3 11.15 -43.49 30.46
C GLN A 3 12.19 -44.37 31.15
N SER A 4 12.28 -45.63 30.82
CA SER A 4 13.23 -46.47 31.51
C SER A 4 14.64 -46.28 30.97
N ALA A 5 15.45 -45.52 31.70
CA ALA A 5 16.91 -45.49 31.56
C ALA A 5 17.61 -46.87 31.70
N ALA A 6 16.87 -47.93 31.73
CA ALA A 6 17.37 -49.31 31.82
C ALA A 6 17.72 -49.92 30.45
N GLY A 7 17.41 -49.26 29.34
CA GLY A 7 17.77 -49.70 27.99
C GLY A 7 19.22 -49.38 27.65
N LYS A 8 19.94 -50.38 27.12
CA LYS A 8 21.31 -50.23 26.61
C LYS A 8 21.38 -49.60 25.19
N THR A 9 20.26 -49.18 24.64
CA THR A 9 20.16 -48.72 23.25
C THR A 9 19.18 -47.59 23.19
N ILE A 10 19.55 -46.40 22.63
CA ILE A 10 18.62 -45.42 22.15
C ILE A 10 18.08 -45.95 20.84
N MET A 11 16.83 -46.41 20.86
CA MET A 11 16.17 -46.97 19.69
C MET A 11 15.30 -45.91 19.00
N THR A 12 15.80 -44.75 18.66
CA THR A 12 15.09 -43.83 17.78
C THR A 12 15.84 -43.64 16.49
N THR A 13 15.79 -44.66 15.64
CA THR A 13 16.15 -44.53 14.22
C THR A 13 15.12 -43.73 13.46
N GLU A 14 13.87 -43.69 13.97
CA GLU A 14 12.79 -42.90 13.42
C GLU A 14 12.16 -42.08 14.55
N PRO A 15 11.87 -40.78 14.32
CA PRO A 15 11.17 -39.98 15.30
C PRO A 15 9.79 -40.56 15.56
N LYS A 16 9.44 -40.76 16.82
CA LYS A 16 8.10 -41.19 17.20
C LYS A 16 7.20 -40.00 17.34
N PHE A 17 6.28 -39.91 16.41
CA PHE A 17 5.22 -38.90 16.49
C PHE A 17 4.08 -39.40 17.39
N VAL A 18 3.61 -38.54 18.26
CA VAL A 18 2.47 -38.78 19.16
C VAL A 18 1.43 -37.66 18.93
N PRO A 19 0.23 -38.01 18.55
CA PRO A 19 -0.22 -39.32 18.04
C PRO A 19 0.37 -39.68 16.67
N ASN A 20 0.26 -40.92 16.25
CA ASN A 20 0.79 -41.37 14.96
C ASN A 20 0.17 -40.64 13.74
N GLN A 21 -1.10 -40.27 13.85
CA GLN A 21 -1.78 -39.41 12.87
C GLN A 21 -1.96 -38.03 13.48
N ALA A 22 -1.87 -37.00 12.67
CA ALA A 22 -2.11 -35.64 13.12
C ALA A 22 -3.52 -35.47 13.69
N VAL A 23 -3.63 -34.76 14.79
CA VAL A 23 -4.90 -34.34 15.38
C VAL A 23 -5.16 -32.87 14.99
N THR A 24 -6.34 -32.62 14.49
CA THR A 24 -6.78 -31.27 14.21
C THR A 24 -7.21 -30.61 15.51
N VAL A 25 -6.62 -29.47 15.82
CA VAL A 25 -6.90 -28.66 17.01
C VAL A 25 -7.33 -27.29 16.51
N ASN A 26 -8.47 -26.82 16.96
CA ASN A 26 -8.89 -25.44 16.72
C ASN A 26 -8.21 -24.54 17.73
N VAL A 27 -7.32 -23.67 17.27
CA VAL A 27 -6.49 -22.83 18.15
C VAL A 27 -7.11 -21.44 18.34
N ASP A 28 -7.86 -20.95 17.33
CA ASP A 28 -8.58 -19.69 17.37
C ASP A 28 -9.81 -19.77 16.46
N GLU A 29 -10.70 -18.76 16.47
CA GLU A 29 -11.88 -18.74 15.61
C GLU A 29 -11.49 -18.89 14.13
N GLY A 30 -11.74 -20.07 13.59
CA GLY A 30 -11.48 -20.41 12.17
C GLY A 30 -10.06 -20.95 11.87
N LEU A 31 -9.18 -21.09 12.87
CA LEU A 31 -7.84 -21.66 12.68
C LEU A 31 -7.74 -23.10 13.17
N ASP A 32 -7.80 -24.03 12.24
CA ASP A 32 -7.59 -25.45 12.48
C ASP A 32 -6.15 -25.84 12.16
N VAL A 33 -5.41 -26.34 13.15
CA VAL A 33 -4.01 -26.75 13.04
C VAL A 33 -3.88 -28.26 13.21
N ASN A 34 -3.18 -28.91 12.30
CA ASN A 34 -2.88 -30.34 12.39
C ASN A 34 -1.58 -30.57 13.17
N ILE A 35 -1.67 -31.19 14.34
CA ILE A 35 -0.57 -31.27 15.29
C ILE A 35 -0.15 -32.73 15.50
N ARG A 36 1.15 -32.93 15.51
CA ARG A 36 1.83 -34.14 16.03
C ARG A 36 3.01 -33.69 16.87
N LEU A 37 3.16 -34.28 18.04
CA LEU A 37 4.31 -34.04 18.89
C LEU A 37 5.42 -35.07 18.56
N VAL A 38 6.65 -34.59 18.61
CA VAL A 38 7.84 -35.43 18.54
C VAL A 38 8.70 -35.12 19.75
N ASP A 39 9.09 -36.15 20.48
CA ASP A 39 9.98 -36.03 21.62
C ASP A 39 11.40 -36.40 21.21
N CYS A 40 12.38 -35.74 21.79
CA CYS A 40 13.80 -36.03 21.61
C CYS A 40 14.48 -36.18 22.98
N VAL A 41 15.69 -36.71 22.98
CA VAL A 41 16.40 -36.98 24.24
C VAL A 41 16.79 -35.70 24.97
N GLY A 42 17.00 -34.63 24.23
CA GLY A 42 17.49 -33.35 24.75
C GLY A 42 19.01 -33.35 24.95
N TYR A 43 19.50 -32.21 25.43
CA TYR A 43 20.91 -32.01 25.75
C TYR A 43 21.23 -32.52 27.17
N ALA A 44 22.48 -32.92 27.38
CA ALA A 44 22.91 -33.38 28.69
C ALA A 44 22.94 -32.22 29.69
N VAL A 45 22.32 -32.42 30.85
CA VAL A 45 22.33 -31.48 31.97
C VAL A 45 23.28 -32.00 33.03
N GLU A 46 24.11 -31.12 33.58
CA GLU A 46 25.08 -31.50 34.63
C GLU A 46 24.34 -32.06 35.85
N GLY A 47 24.80 -33.23 36.31
CA GLY A 47 24.17 -33.96 37.44
C GLY A 47 23.02 -34.89 37.02
N ALA A 48 22.67 -34.97 35.74
CA ALA A 48 21.67 -35.94 35.27
C ALA A 48 22.24 -37.37 35.30
N LYS A 49 21.42 -38.31 35.81
CA LYS A 49 21.81 -39.70 35.94
C LYS A 49 21.62 -40.48 34.62
N GLY A 50 22.50 -41.44 34.33
CA GLY A 50 22.33 -42.36 33.19
C GLY A 50 23.25 -42.07 31.99
N PHE A 51 24.12 -41.05 32.07
CA PHE A 51 25.14 -40.76 31.06
C PHE A 51 26.42 -41.55 31.27
N GLU A 52 26.67 -42.05 32.48
CA GLU A 52 27.82 -42.87 32.86
C GLU A 52 27.37 -44.24 33.40
N ASP A 53 28.19 -45.27 33.22
CA ASP A 53 28.06 -46.58 33.82
C ASP A 53 29.31 -46.87 34.68
N GLU A 54 29.39 -48.07 35.26
CA GLU A 54 30.51 -48.50 36.15
C GLU A 54 31.88 -48.43 35.50
N ASN A 55 31.95 -48.36 34.14
CA ASN A 55 33.18 -48.39 33.35
C ASN A 55 33.50 -47.06 32.65
N GLY A 56 32.75 -45.97 32.88
CA GLY A 56 32.90 -44.66 32.27
C GLY A 56 31.69 -44.22 31.45
N PRO A 57 31.86 -43.39 30.41
CA PRO A 57 30.75 -42.91 29.59
C PRO A 57 29.94 -44.06 29.00
N ARG A 58 28.62 -44.03 29.15
CA ARG A 58 27.72 -45.03 28.61
C ARG A 58 27.75 -45.02 27.09
N MET A 59 28.24 -46.13 26.49
CA MET A 59 28.35 -46.29 25.05
C MET A 59 27.05 -46.87 24.47
N ILE A 60 26.57 -46.34 23.37
CA ILE A 60 25.36 -46.78 22.68
C ILE A 60 25.56 -46.87 21.17
N HIS A 61 24.82 -47.79 20.55
CA HIS A 61 24.73 -47.87 19.10
C HIS A 61 23.68 -46.90 18.57
N THR A 62 24.01 -46.20 17.48
CA THR A 62 23.11 -45.33 16.77
C THR A 62 23.08 -45.70 15.28
N PRO A 63 22.04 -45.39 14.55
CA PRO A 63 21.99 -45.66 13.11
C PRO A 63 22.92 -44.76 12.28
N TRP A 64 23.54 -43.78 12.90
CA TRP A 64 24.36 -42.75 12.20
C TRP A 64 25.86 -43.10 12.24
N TYR A 65 26.26 -44.02 13.11
CA TYR A 65 27.66 -44.43 13.26
C TYR A 65 27.75 -45.97 13.35
N GLU A 66 28.77 -46.53 12.70
CA GLU A 66 29.04 -47.97 12.76
C GLU A 66 29.52 -48.43 14.15
N ASP A 67 30.34 -47.59 14.79
CA ASP A 67 30.85 -47.86 16.14
C ASP A 67 29.96 -47.20 17.22
N PRO A 68 29.91 -47.81 18.42
CA PRO A 68 29.22 -47.20 19.56
C PRO A 68 29.81 -45.85 19.93
N ILE A 69 28.96 -44.85 20.17
CA ILE A 69 29.37 -43.51 20.62
C ILE A 69 28.85 -43.24 22.04
N PRO A 70 29.44 -42.28 22.77
CA PRO A 70 28.92 -41.89 24.08
C PRO A 70 27.45 -41.47 24.02
N PHE A 71 26.68 -41.82 25.04
CA PHE A 71 25.26 -41.50 25.11
C PHE A 71 24.97 -39.99 24.98
N HIS A 72 25.80 -39.16 25.58
CA HIS A 72 25.71 -37.71 25.49
C HIS A 72 25.83 -37.22 24.04
N ASP A 73 26.82 -37.72 23.28
CA ASP A 73 27.00 -37.32 21.86
C ASP A 73 25.81 -37.80 21.00
N ALA A 74 25.33 -39.01 21.26
CA ALA A 74 24.18 -39.55 20.56
C ALA A 74 22.88 -38.78 20.86
N ALA A 75 22.70 -38.32 22.08
CA ALA A 75 21.56 -37.52 22.49
C ALA A 75 21.56 -36.17 21.78
N GLU A 76 22.73 -35.50 21.70
CA GLU A 76 22.93 -34.26 21.01
C GLU A 76 22.64 -34.37 19.50
N ILE A 77 23.26 -35.36 18.83
CA ILE A 77 23.04 -35.63 17.40
C ILE A 77 21.56 -35.96 17.10
N GLY A 78 20.96 -36.77 17.94
CA GLY A 78 19.54 -37.12 17.78
C GLY A 78 18.60 -35.93 17.95
N THR A 79 18.85 -35.09 18.93
CA THR A 79 18.10 -33.87 19.16
C THR A 79 18.23 -32.89 17.99
N ARG A 80 19.47 -32.66 17.52
CA ARG A 80 19.73 -31.80 16.34
C ARG A 80 19.00 -32.29 15.09
N LYS A 81 19.02 -33.63 14.84
CA LYS A 81 18.27 -34.19 13.70
C LYS A 81 16.77 -34.04 13.81
N VAL A 82 16.19 -34.18 14.99
CA VAL A 82 14.77 -33.95 15.23
C VAL A 82 14.44 -32.44 14.96
N ILE A 83 15.26 -31.54 15.46
CA ILE A 83 15.10 -30.12 15.23
C ILE A 83 15.16 -29.82 13.72
N GLN A 84 16.17 -30.29 13.01
CA GLN A 84 16.41 -29.94 11.62
C GLN A 84 15.43 -30.59 10.64
N GLU A 85 15.21 -31.90 10.79
CA GLU A 85 14.55 -32.72 9.77
C GLU A 85 13.06 -32.99 10.05
N HIS A 86 12.64 -32.93 11.33
CA HIS A 86 11.33 -33.49 11.73
C HIS A 86 10.40 -32.50 12.45
N SER A 87 10.90 -31.38 12.96
CA SER A 87 10.08 -30.38 13.63
C SER A 87 9.74 -29.18 12.71
N THR A 88 8.56 -28.65 12.86
CA THR A 88 8.14 -27.38 12.25
C THR A 88 8.28 -26.26 13.28
N ILE A 89 7.95 -26.55 14.54
CA ILE A 89 8.02 -25.66 15.68
C ILE A 89 8.84 -26.32 16.78
N GLY A 90 9.67 -25.54 17.48
CA GLY A 90 10.38 -25.97 18.68
C GLY A 90 9.61 -25.59 19.94
N VAL A 91 9.56 -26.49 20.91
CA VAL A 91 9.14 -26.18 22.29
C VAL A 91 10.29 -26.56 23.21
N VAL A 92 11.01 -25.55 23.68
CA VAL A 92 12.10 -25.76 24.66
C VAL A 92 11.50 -25.82 26.04
N VAL A 93 11.77 -26.92 26.77
CA VAL A 93 11.29 -27.09 28.14
C VAL A 93 12.46 -26.98 29.11
N THR A 94 12.44 -25.98 29.96
CA THR A 94 13.38 -25.77 31.05
C THR A 94 12.67 -25.80 32.43
N THR A 95 13.36 -25.49 33.51
CA THR A 95 12.81 -25.46 34.86
C THR A 95 13.42 -24.34 35.69
N ASP A 96 12.67 -23.84 36.67
CA ASP A 96 13.18 -22.95 37.72
C ASP A 96 13.95 -23.67 38.83
N GLY A 97 14.19 -24.96 38.69
CA GLY A 97 14.86 -25.82 39.70
C GLY A 97 13.90 -26.39 40.71
N THR A 98 12.60 -26.17 40.62
CA THR A 98 11.58 -26.77 41.53
C THR A 98 11.17 -28.19 41.09
N ILE A 99 11.56 -28.59 39.90
CA ILE A 99 11.28 -29.93 39.36
C ILE A 99 12.52 -30.82 39.49
N GLY A 100 12.39 -31.89 40.24
CA GLY A 100 13.47 -32.83 40.48
C GLY A 100 14.51 -32.35 41.50
N GLU A 101 15.71 -32.96 41.44
CA GLU A 101 16.82 -32.75 42.39
C GLU A 101 17.94 -31.88 41.80
N ILE A 102 17.89 -31.51 40.51
CA ILE A 102 18.94 -30.79 39.80
C ILE A 102 18.69 -29.28 39.93
N PRO A 103 19.67 -28.50 40.42
CA PRO A 103 19.55 -27.05 40.56
C PRO A 103 19.35 -26.35 39.21
N ARG A 104 18.66 -25.21 39.18
CA ARG A 104 18.45 -24.38 37.99
C ARG A 104 19.77 -24.05 37.24
N ALA A 105 20.84 -23.76 37.96
CA ALA A 105 22.14 -23.41 37.37
C ALA A 105 22.70 -24.47 36.41
N ASN A 106 22.37 -25.75 36.63
CA ASN A 106 22.86 -26.84 35.79
C ASN A 106 22.15 -26.96 34.44
N TYR A 107 21.00 -26.28 34.28
CA TYR A 107 20.23 -26.29 33.03
C TYR A 107 20.67 -25.18 32.06
N VAL A 108 21.30 -24.09 32.54
CA VAL A 108 21.61 -22.91 31.79
C VAL A 108 22.42 -23.18 30.51
N GLU A 109 23.48 -23.98 30.63
CA GLU A 109 24.34 -24.30 29.50
C GLU A 109 23.63 -25.10 28.42
N ALA A 110 22.86 -26.12 28.82
CA ALA A 110 22.07 -26.95 27.90
C ALA A 110 20.95 -26.16 27.23
N GLU A 111 20.31 -25.25 27.98
CA GLU A 111 19.27 -24.35 27.53
C GLU A 111 19.81 -23.37 26.48
N ALA A 112 20.91 -22.68 26.75
CA ALA A 112 21.54 -21.77 25.81
C ALA A 112 21.94 -22.47 24.50
N LYS A 113 22.46 -23.70 24.58
CA LYS A 113 22.84 -24.50 23.41
C LYS A 113 21.63 -24.86 22.52
N VAL A 114 20.52 -25.26 23.12
CA VAL A 114 19.27 -25.57 22.38
C VAL A 114 18.75 -24.34 21.69
N VAL A 115 18.74 -23.20 22.38
CA VAL A 115 18.25 -21.92 21.84
C VAL A 115 19.12 -21.46 20.66
N GLU A 116 20.47 -21.56 20.81
CA GLU A 116 21.39 -21.23 19.72
C GLU A 116 21.15 -22.07 18.48
N GLU A 117 21.01 -23.38 18.62
CA GLU A 117 20.73 -24.29 17.50
C GLU A 117 19.39 -24.01 16.82
N LEU A 118 18.33 -23.74 17.59
CA LEU A 118 17.02 -23.37 17.03
C LEU A 118 17.09 -22.07 16.25
N LYS A 119 17.82 -21.07 16.76
CA LYS A 119 18.08 -19.79 16.06
C LYS A 119 18.89 -19.98 14.79
N GLU A 120 19.94 -20.82 14.81
CA GLU A 120 20.74 -21.14 13.61
C GLU A 120 19.92 -21.81 12.51
N VAL A 121 19.02 -22.72 12.89
CA VAL A 121 18.13 -23.41 11.95
C VAL A 121 17.02 -22.50 11.44
N GLY A 122 16.74 -21.39 12.13
CA GLY A 122 15.71 -20.41 11.76
C GLY A 122 14.28 -20.91 11.91
N LYS A 123 14.04 -21.90 12.78
CA LYS A 123 12.70 -22.41 13.08
C LYS A 123 12.05 -21.63 14.20
N PRO A 124 10.74 -21.37 14.12
CA PRO A 124 10.01 -20.75 15.21
C PRO A 124 10.02 -21.66 16.45
N PHE A 125 10.20 -21.07 17.63
CA PHE A 125 10.17 -21.80 18.86
C PHE A 125 9.77 -20.92 20.05
N ILE A 126 9.26 -21.58 21.08
CA ILE A 126 8.93 -20.97 22.36
C ILE A 126 9.61 -21.72 23.50
N MET A 127 9.64 -21.12 24.68
CA MET A 127 10.19 -21.76 25.88
C MET A 127 9.12 -21.92 26.95
N ILE A 128 9.16 -23.05 27.63
CA ILE A 128 8.32 -23.35 28.79
C ILE A 128 9.20 -23.53 30.03
N ILE A 129 8.98 -22.76 31.07
CA ILE A 129 9.51 -22.98 32.40
C ILE A 129 8.56 -23.91 33.13
N ASN A 130 8.98 -25.19 33.29
CA ASN A 130 8.22 -26.12 34.09
C ASN A 130 8.53 -25.91 35.58
N SER A 131 7.51 -25.50 36.32
CA SER A 131 7.61 -25.13 37.74
C SER A 131 6.49 -25.75 38.55
N THR A 132 6.78 -26.13 39.80
CA THR A 132 5.73 -26.49 40.77
C THR A 132 4.96 -25.28 41.31
N ARG A 133 5.50 -24.08 41.07
CA ARG A 133 4.92 -22.79 41.53
C ARG A 133 4.99 -21.74 40.44
N PRO A 134 4.35 -21.93 39.28
CA PRO A 134 4.52 -21.09 38.10
C PRO A 134 4.15 -19.61 38.30
N SER A 135 3.28 -19.31 39.29
CA SER A 135 2.85 -17.94 39.62
C SER A 135 3.70 -17.31 40.72
N SER A 136 4.83 -17.91 41.15
CA SER A 136 5.70 -17.30 42.13
C SER A 136 6.47 -16.11 41.54
N GLN A 137 6.80 -15.13 42.40
CA GLN A 137 7.59 -13.96 41.97
C GLN A 137 8.95 -14.36 41.41
N GLU A 138 9.57 -15.43 41.95
CA GLU A 138 10.86 -15.93 41.49
C GLU A 138 10.77 -16.50 40.07
N THR A 139 9.74 -17.30 39.80
CA THR A 139 9.51 -17.87 38.46
C THR A 139 9.14 -16.81 37.45
N GLU A 140 8.37 -15.81 37.85
CA GLU A 140 8.01 -14.69 36.98
C GLU A 140 9.21 -13.81 36.61
N LEU A 141 10.11 -13.53 37.56
CA LEU A 141 11.37 -12.83 37.27
C LEU A 141 12.25 -13.63 36.29
N LEU A 142 12.38 -14.94 36.51
CA LEU A 142 13.12 -15.83 35.59
C LEU A 142 12.49 -15.83 34.18
N ARG A 143 11.15 -15.83 34.11
CA ARG A 143 10.44 -15.77 32.85
C ARG A 143 10.79 -14.51 32.06
N GLN A 144 10.75 -13.35 32.73
CA GLN A 144 11.09 -12.05 32.11
C GLN A 144 12.57 -12.00 31.70
N GLU A 145 13.49 -12.50 32.54
CA GLU A 145 14.91 -12.56 32.22
C GLU A 145 15.20 -13.38 30.96
N LEU A 146 14.60 -14.57 30.85
CA LEU A 146 14.78 -15.45 29.69
C LEU A 146 14.09 -14.89 28.43
N GLU A 147 12.97 -14.21 28.56
CA GLU A 147 12.26 -13.56 27.46
C GLU A 147 13.08 -12.40 26.89
N GLU A 148 13.70 -11.60 27.74
CA GLU A 148 14.61 -10.50 27.33
C GLU A 148 15.94 -11.05 26.73
N GLU A 149 16.52 -12.09 27.34
CA GLU A 149 17.79 -12.65 26.88
C GLU A 149 17.68 -13.33 25.51
N TYR A 150 16.61 -14.10 25.32
CA TYR A 150 16.47 -14.91 24.11
C TYR A 150 15.57 -14.29 23.02
N ASP A 151 14.83 -13.23 23.30
CA ASP A 151 13.86 -12.60 22.39
C ASP A 151 12.85 -13.63 21.83
N ILE A 152 12.27 -14.43 22.72
CA ILE A 152 11.25 -15.45 22.41
C ILE A 152 10.17 -15.48 23.50
N PRO A 153 8.96 -15.96 23.18
CA PRO A 153 7.94 -16.18 24.21
C PRO A 153 8.39 -17.21 25.25
N VAL A 154 8.26 -16.87 26.52
CA VAL A 154 8.54 -17.75 27.64
C VAL A 154 7.29 -17.90 28.51
N LEU A 155 6.79 -19.13 28.65
CA LEU A 155 5.60 -19.46 29.42
C LEU A 155 6.00 -20.19 30.71
N ALA A 156 5.52 -19.75 31.85
CA ALA A 156 5.71 -20.45 33.11
C ALA A 156 4.45 -21.27 33.44
N MET A 157 4.61 -22.59 33.61
CA MET A 157 3.49 -23.48 33.90
C MET A 157 3.94 -24.75 34.64
N SER A 158 2.97 -25.45 35.21
CA SER A 158 3.20 -26.79 35.72
C SER A 158 2.77 -27.82 34.66
N VAL A 159 3.74 -28.48 34.03
CA VAL A 159 3.47 -29.48 32.98
C VAL A 159 2.66 -30.66 33.53
N GLU A 160 2.84 -31.00 34.81
CA GLU A 160 2.09 -32.09 35.47
C GLU A 160 0.58 -31.77 35.57
N SER A 161 0.23 -30.52 35.81
CA SER A 161 -1.15 -30.06 35.98
C SER A 161 -1.68 -29.24 34.80
N MET A 162 -1.04 -29.38 33.63
CA MET A 162 -1.40 -28.65 32.41
C MET A 162 -2.85 -28.92 32.03
N THR A 163 -3.58 -27.84 31.77
CA THR A 163 -4.96 -27.85 31.30
C THR A 163 -5.04 -27.77 29.78
N GLU A 164 -6.21 -28.01 29.24
CA GLU A 164 -6.48 -27.79 27.82
C GLU A 164 -6.20 -26.35 27.39
N HIS A 165 -6.56 -25.39 28.23
CA HIS A 165 -6.30 -23.96 28.01
C HIS A 165 -4.79 -23.66 27.94
N ASP A 166 -3.97 -24.29 28.78
CA ASP A 166 -2.52 -24.11 28.73
C ASP A 166 -1.94 -24.66 27.44
N VAL A 167 -2.45 -25.78 26.93
CA VAL A 167 -2.04 -26.34 25.65
C VAL A 167 -2.39 -25.39 24.50
N TYR A 168 -3.59 -24.81 24.50
CA TYR A 168 -3.98 -23.81 23.51
C TYR A 168 -3.08 -22.56 23.55
N ASN A 169 -2.76 -22.07 24.73
CA ASN A 169 -1.84 -20.95 24.89
C ASN A 169 -0.45 -21.24 24.33
N VAL A 170 0.10 -22.42 24.62
CA VAL A 170 1.39 -22.87 24.06
C VAL A 170 1.37 -22.91 22.55
N LEU A 171 0.31 -23.45 21.96
CA LEU A 171 0.16 -23.54 20.51
C LEU A 171 0.01 -22.18 19.87
N ARG A 172 -0.80 -21.31 20.46
CA ARG A 172 -1.02 -19.95 19.97
C ARG A 172 0.28 -19.15 20.00
N GLU A 173 0.98 -19.11 21.12
CA GLU A 173 2.26 -18.40 21.22
C GLU A 173 3.30 -18.93 20.23
N ALA A 174 3.33 -20.26 20.01
CA ALA A 174 4.20 -20.87 19.03
C ALA A 174 3.86 -20.47 17.59
N LEU A 175 2.58 -20.32 17.26
CA LEU A 175 2.14 -19.84 15.94
C LEU A 175 2.50 -18.38 15.69
N TYR A 176 2.46 -17.54 16.72
CA TYR A 176 2.89 -16.14 16.60
C TYR A 176 4.39 -15.97 16.29
N GLU A 177 5.21 -17.01 16.53
CA GLU A 177 6.64 -17.03 16.14
C GLU A 177 6.87 -17.36 14.66
N PHE A 178 5.84 -17.73 13.90
CA PHE A 178 5.99 -17.98 12.47
C PHE A 178 6.39 -16.72 11.73
N PRO A 179 7.18 -16.86 10.64
CA PRO A 179 7.56 -15.72 9.82
C PRO A 179 6.35 -15.13 9.13
N VAL A 180 6.29 -13.81 9.05
CA VAL A 180 5.38 -13.12 8.16
C VAL A 180 5.90 -13.23 6.73
N LEU A 181 5.07 -13.71 5.83
CA LEU A 181 5.37 -13.84 4.41
C LEU A 181 4.79 -12.67 3.60
N GLU A 182 3.64 -12.15 4.03
CA GLU A 182 2.95 -11.07 3.34
C GLU A 182 2.20 -10.17 4.34
N VAL A 183 2.29 -8.87 4.12
CA VAL A 183 1.51 -7.88 4.86
C VAL A 183 0.73 -7.04 3.87
N ASN A 184 -0.58 -7.18 3.90
CA ASN A 184 -1.51 -6.39 3.11
C ASN A 184 -1.95 -5.16 3.90
N VAL A 185 -1.56 -3.98 3.45
CA VAL A 185 -1.97 -2.72 4.08
C VAL A 185 -3.02 -2.05 3.22
N ASN A 186 -4.24 -1.98 3.72
CA ASN A 186 -5.37 -1.39 3.04
C ASN A 186 -5.44 0.11 3.37
N LEU A 187 -5.35 0.94 2.33
CA LEU A 187 -5.50 2.39 2.43
C LEU A 187 -6.95 2.80 2.25
N PRO A 188 -7.36 3.98 2.76
CA PRO A 188 -8.66 4.56 2.41
C PRO A 188 -8.81 4.63 0.89
N SER A 189 -9.93 4.15 0.36
CA SER A 189 -10.16 4.01 -1.10
C SER A 189 -9.98 5.32 -1.86
N TRP A 190 -10.32 6.46 -1.23
CA TRP A 190 -10.15 7.79 -1.84
C TRP A 190 -8.68 8.22 -1.96
N VAL A 191 -7.79 7.75 -1.08
CA VAL A 191 -6.34 7.99 -1.19
C VAL A 191 -5.78 7.28 -2.43
N MET A 192 -6.30 6.09 -2.75
CA MET A 192 -5.86 5.33 -3.92
C MET A 192 -6.23 5.98 -5.26
N VAL A 193 -7.20 6.89 -5.27
CA VAL A 193 -7.60 7.65 -6.47
C VAL A 193 -6.68 8.86 -6.72
N LEU A 194 -5.91 9.29 -5.72
CA LEU A 194 -4.97 10.39 -5.86
C LEU A 194 -3.84 10.04 -6.85
N LYS A 195 -3.28 11.06 -7.47
CA LYS A 195 -2.11 10.88 -8.33
C LYS A 195 -0.93 10.30 -7.53
N GLU A 196 -0.04 9.60 -8.22
CA GLU A 196 1.12 8.96 -7.58
C GLU A 196 2.06 9.97 -6.91
N ASP A 197 2.17 11.17 -7.47
CA ASP A 197 2.96 12.29 -6.97
C ASP A 197 2.23 13.16 -5.93
N HIS A 198 1.07 12.75 -5.44
CA HIS A 198 0.33 13.49 -4.43
C HIS A 198 0.96 13.26 -3.05
N TRP A 199 1.23 14.36 -2.31
CA TRP A 199 1.92 14.34 -1.02
C TRP A 199 1.35 13.33 -0.02
N LEU A 200 0.01 13.21 0.08
CA LEU A 200 -0.63 12.30 1.02
C LEU A 200 -0.41 10.83 0.62
N ARG A 201 -0.46 10.51 -0.69
CA ARG A 201 -0.20 9.16 -1.18
C ARG A 201 1.25 8.76 -0.97
N GLU A 202 2.19 9.67 -1.21
CA GLU A 202 3.61 9.47 -0.92
C GLU A 202 3.86 9.25 0.58
N SER A 203 3.20 10.06 1.45
CA SER A 203 3.30 9.90 2.90
C SER A 203 2.84 8.53 3.39
N TYR A 204 1.72 8.01 2.86
CA TYR A 204 1.27 6.66 3.17
C TYR A 204 2.26 5.59 2.70
N GLN A 205 2.79 5.71 1.48
CA GLN A 205 3.78 4.76 0.95
C GLN A 205 5.07 4.75 1.79
N GLU A 206 5.53 5.92 2.21
CA GLU A 206 6.72 6.05 3.06
C GLU A 206 6.48 5.48 4.46
N ALA A 207 5.32 5.76 5.06
CA ALA A 207 4.91 5.17 6.34
C ALA A 207 4.88 3.65 6.28
N ILE A 208 4.23 3.08 5.25
CA ILE A 208 4.17 1.62 5.05
C ILE A 208 5.59 1.06 4.89
N HIS A 209 6.41 1.67 4.03
CA HIS A 209 7.75 1.17 3.78
C HIS A 209 8.64 1.20 5.03
N SER A 210 8.56 2.26 5.82
CA SER A 210 9.37 2.42 7.03
C SER A 210 8.95 1.45 8.15
N THR A 211 7.65 1.28 8.33
CA THR A 211 7.07 0.49 9.43
C THR A 211 7.15 -1.00 9.13
N VAL A 212 6.74 -1.43 7.91
CA VAL A 212 6.71 -2.86 7.55
C VAL A 212 8.11 -3.48 7.39
N LYS A 213 9.14 -2.68 7.15
CA LYS A 213 10.52 -3.16 6.92
C LYS A 213 11.09 -4.05 8.04
N ASN A 214 10.65 -3.85 9.26
CA ASN A 214 11.21 -4.53 10.44
C ASN A 214 10.44 -5.78 10.85
N ILE A 215 9.35 -6.11 10.17
CA ILE A 215 8.54 -7.30 10.47
C ILE A 215 9.32 -8.57 10.13
N LYS A 216 9.34 -9.49 11.06
CA LYS A 216 9.90 -10.82 10.85
C LYS A 216 8.91 -11.92 11.22
N ARG A 217 8.12 -11.72 12.25
CA ARG A 217 7.23 -12.72 12.86
C ARG A 217 5.81 -12.17 12.97
N LEU A 218 4.84 -13.05 13.04
CA LEU A 218 3.44 -12.67 13.20
C LEU A 218 3.19 -11.83 14.46
N ARG A 219 3.91 -12.09 15.56
CA ARG A 219 3.81 -11.29 16.79
C ARG A 219 4.23 -9.81 16.61
N ASP A 220 5.06 -9.53 15.61
CA ASP A 220 5.53 -8.16 15.37
C ASP A 220 4.41 -7.28 14.75
N VAL A 221 3.38 -7.92 14.20
CA VAL A 221 2.28 -7.24 13.50
C VAL A 221 1.49 -6.32 14.45
N ASP A 222 1.21 -6.75 15.67
CA ASP A 222 0.50 -5.93 16.67
C ASP A 222 1.29 -4.67 17.03
N HIS A 223 2.62 -4.78 17.14
CA HIS A 223 3.49 -3.64 17.40
C HIS A 223 3.43 -2.61 16.27
N ILE A 224 3.41 -3.07 15.05
CA ILE A 224 3.36 -2.23 13.85
C ILE A 224 2.04 -1.49 13.72
N VAL A 225 0.92 -2.13 14.05
CA VAL A 225 -0.37 -1.45 14.14
C VAL A 225 -0.28 -0.27 15.13
N GLY A 226 0.47 -0.43 16.23
CA GLY A 226 0.78 0.66 17.16
C GLY A 226 1.59 1.79 16.51
N GLU A 227 2.65 1.46 15.79
CA GLU A 227 3.51 2.44 15.09
C GLU A 227 2.75 3.24 14.03
N PHE A 228 1.84 2.61 13.28
CA PHE A 228 1.00 3.33 12.32
C PHE A 228 0.14 4.41 12.97
N ASN A 229 -0.32 4.21 14.19
CA ASN A 229 -1.12 5.20 14.92
C ASN A 229 -0.31 6.43 15.39
N GLU A 230 1.02 6.43 15.25
CA GLU A 230 1.86 7.59 15.56
C GLU A 230 1.90 8.63 14.43
N PHE A 231 1.49 8.27 13.21
CA PHE A 231 1.44 9.19 12.08
C PHE A 231 0.21 10.09 12.13
N GLU A 232 0.38 11.40 12.03
CA GLU A 232 -0.71 12.39 12.11
C GLU A 232 -1.79 12.23 11.02
N PHE A 233 -1.42 11.66 9.87
CA PHE A 233 -2.34 11.41 8.75
C PHE A 233 -3.06 10.05 8.83
N ILE A 234 -2.82 9.29 9.89
CA ILE A 234 -3.52 8.04 10.19
C ILE A 234 -4.30 8.24 11.49
N GLU A 235 -5.63 8.26 11.40
CA GLU A 235 -6.49 8.37 12.58
C GLU A 235 -6.50 7.06 13.38
N ARG A 236 -6.51 5.95 12.65
CA ARG A 236 -6.59 4.62 13.24
C ARG A 236 -6.02 3.58 12.27
N ALA A 237 -5.11 2.77 12.80
CA ALA A 237 -4.69 1.51 12.22
C ALA A 237 -5.28 0.37 13.06
N HIS A 238 -5.72 -0.70 12.42
CA HIS A 238 -6.12 -1.92 13.13
C HIS A 238 -5.84 -3.16 12.29
N LEU A 239 -5.60 -4.27 12.97
CA LEU A 239 -5.46 -5.56 12.35
C LEU A 239 -6.85 -6.02 11.87
N ALA A 240 -7.02 -6.13 10.56
CA ALA A 240 -8.27 -6.57 9.93
C ALA A 240 -8.38 -8.09 9.90
N GLY A 241 -7.25 -8.77 9.73
CA GLY A 241 -7.19 -10.23 9.70
C GLY A 241 -5.75 -10.75 9.80
N MET A 242 -5.61 -12.00 10.22
CA MET A 242 -4.33 -12.70 10.27
C MET A 242 -4.54 -14.16 9.88
N GLU A 243 -3.90 -14.58 8.80
CA GLU A 243 -3.88 -15.98 8.35
C GLU A 243 -2.58 -16.62 8.79
N MET A 244 -2.55 -17.10 10.05
CA MET A 244 -1.34 -17.65 10.69
C MET A 244 -0.77 -18.85 9.92
N GLY A 245 -1.60 -19.64 9.26
CA GLY A 245 -1.17 -20.79 8.47
C GLY A 245 -0.43 -20.41 7.18
N GLU A 246 -0.71 -19.24 6.63
CA GLU A 246 -0.12 -18.73 5.40
C GLU A 246 0.90 -17.61 5.67
N GLY A 247 0.99 -17.12 6.90
CA GLY A 247 1.88 -16.02 7.28
C GLY A 247 1.45 -14.67 6.70
N ILE A 248 0.14 -14.47 6.52
CA ILE A 248 -0.43 -13.25 5.93
C ILE A 248 -1.09 -12.43 7.03
N ALA A 249 -0.81 -11.13 7.05
CA ALA A 249 -1.49 -10.17 7.91
C ALA A 249 -2.16 -9.08 7.07
N GLU A 250 -3.37 -8.68 7.47
CA GLU A 250 -4.11 -7.58 6.85
C GLU A 250 -4.28 -6.43 7.86
N ILE A 251 -3.85 -5.24 7.47
CA ILE A 251 -3.91 -4.04 8.28
C ILE A 251 -4.75 -3.00 7.53
N ASP A 252 -5.80 -2.48 8.17
CA ASP A 252 -6.59 -1.39 7.63
C ASP A 252 -6.17 -0.06 8.24
N LEU A 253 -5.88 0.92 7.38
CA LEU A 253 -5.55 2.28 7.77
C LEU A 253 -6.72 3.21 7.49
N HIS A 254 -7.08 4.03 8.48
CA HIS A 254 -8.11 5.05 8.37
C HIS A 254 -7.49 6.44 8.45
N ALA A 255 -7.93 7.32 7.56
CA ALA A 255 -7.51 8.72 7.56
C ALA A 255 -8.48 9.58 8.37
N PRO A 256 -8.00 10.64 9.05
CA PRO A 256 -8.88 11.63 9.66
C PRO A 256 -9.77 12.32 8.63
N ASP A 257 -11.02 12.57 8.99
CA ASP A 257 -12.02 13.21 8.10
C ASP A 257 -11.55 14.56 7.53
N TYR A 258 -10.81 15.34 8.31
CA TYR A 258 -10.31 16.66 7.86
C TYR A 258 -9.34 16.56 6.67
N LEU A 259 -8.61 15.46 6.52
CA LEU A 259 -7.71 15.25 5.37
C LEU A 259 -8.48 15.05 4.08
N TYR A 260 -9.60 14.37 4.13
CA TYR A 260 -10.48 14.26 2.96
C TYR A 260 -10.96 15.63 2.51
N ASP A 261 -11.40 16.47 3.44
CA ASP A 261 -11.86 17.83 3.13
C ASP A 261 -10.72 18.72 2.61
N GLN A 262 -9.50 18.57 3.17
CA GLN A 262 -8.32 19.30 2.69
C GLN A 262 -7.96 18.90 1.26
N VAL A 263 -7.86 17.62 0.98
CA VAL A 263 -7.53 17.10 -0.36
C VAL A 263 -8.62 17.48 -1.37
N LEU A 264 -9.86 17.41 -0.96
CA LEU A 264 -10.98 17.83 -1.81
C LEU A 264 -10.88 19.32 -2.17
N LYS A 265 -10.52 20.18 -1.20
CA LYS A 265 -10.25 21.62 -1.44
C LYS A 265 -9.07 21.82 -2.40
N GLU A 266 -7.99 21.05 -2.25
CA GLU A 266 -6.82 21.09 -3.15
C GLU A 266 -7.21 20.73 -4.60
N ILE A 267 -7.99 19.68 -4.79
CA ILE A 267 -8.41 19.21 -6.12
C ILE A 267 -9.40 20.17 -6.77
N VAL A 268 -10.37 20.65 -6.00
CA VAL A 268 -11.47 21.49 -6.51
C VAL A 268 -11.05 22.94 -6.62
N GLY A 269 -10.06 23.38 -5.83
CA GLY A 269 -9.60 24.77 -5.76
C GLY A 269 -10.58 25.71 -5.06
N VAL A 270 -11.61 25.18 -4.40
CA VAL A 270 -12.66 25.94 -3.70
C VAL A 270 -12.88 25.36 -2.30
N GLU A 271 -13.08 26.22 -1.32
CA GLU A 271 -13.39 25.78 0.04
C GLU A 271 -14.82 25.22 0.14
N ILE A 272 -14.93 23.97 0.56
CA ILE A 272 -16.22 23.28 0.70
C ILE A 272 -16.79 23.55 2.09
N ARG A 273 -18.02 24.10 2.16
CA ARG A 273 -18.66 24.54 3.41
C ARG A 273 -19.73 23.57 3.91
N GLY A 274 -19.58 22.28 3.61
CA GLY A 274 -20.51 21.24 4.02
C GLY A 274 -21.05 20.42 2.85
N LYS A 275 -21.87 19.42 3.14
CA LYS A 275 -22.40 18.47 2.14
C LYS A 275 -23.33 19.11 1.12
N ASP A 276 -24.11 20.10 1.52
CA ASP A 276 -24.99 20.90 0.66
C ASP A 276 -24.18 21.67 -0.38
N HIS A 277 -23.15 22.39 0.03
CA HIS A 277 -22.26 23.11 -0.90
C HIS A 277 -21.53 22.15 -1.84
N LEU A 278 -21.12 20.97 -1.36
CA LEU A 278 -20.53 19.94 -2.21
C LEU A 278 -21.51 19.47 -3.29
N LEU A 279 -22.79 19.27 -2.95
CA LEU A 279 -23.81 18.88 -3.92
C LEU A 279 -24.07 19.97 -4.97
N GLU A 280 -24.09 21.26 -4.57
CA GLU A 280 -24.18 22.39 -5.50
C GLU A 280 -23.00 22.38 -6.48
N LEU A 281 -21.77 22.28 -5.96
CA LEU A 281 -20.57 22.21 -6.80
C LEU A 281 -20.60 21.02 -7.76
N MET A 282 -21.06 19.84 -7.31
CA MET A 282 -21.20 18.68 -8.18
C MET A 282 -22.23 18.87 -9.27
N GLN A 283 -23.33 19.58 -9.01
CA GLN A 283 -24.33 19.94 -10.02
C GLN A 283 -23.72 20.89 -11.06
N ASP A 284 -23.00 21.91 -10.59
CA ASP A 284 -22.33 22.88 -11.48
C ASP A 284 -21.28 22.21 -12.34
N PHE A 285 -20.45 21.34 -11.76
CA PHE A 285 -19.48 20.55 -12.51
C PHE A 285 -20.13 19.58 -13.50
N ALA A 286 -21.22 18.95 -13.13
CA ALA A 286 -21.97 18.07 -14.04
C ALA A 286 -22.59 18.85 -15.21
N HIS A 287 -23.05 20.09 -14.97
CA HIS A 287 -23.51 20.96 -16.02
C HIS A 287 -22.35 21.40 -16.92
N ALA A 288 -21.30 21.97 -16.32
CA ALA A 288 -20.09 22.40 -17.05
C ALA A 288 -19.46 21.26 -17.86
N LYS A 289 -19.42 20.04 -17.30
CA LYS A 289 -18.93 18.84 -17.98
C LYS A 289 -19.74 18.51 -19.22
N ARG A 290 -21.07 18.57 -19.14
CA ARG A 290 -21.93 18.32 -20.31
C ARG A 290 -21.70 19.33 -21.43
N GLU A 291 -21.64 20.62 -21.08
CA GLU A 291 -21.33 21.68 -22.05
C GLU A 291 -19.93 21.50 -22.68
N TYR A 292 -18.95 21.17 -21.84
CA TYR A 292 -17.59 20.90 -22.31
C TYR A 292 -17.51 19.70 -23.24
N ASP A 293 -18.18 18.60 -22.90
CA ASP A 293 -18.14 17.36 -23.69
C ASP A 293 -18.72 17.56 -25.10
N GLN A 294 -19.70 18.47 -25.26
CA GLN A 294 -20.25 18.81 -26.57
C GLN A 294 -19.19 19.48 -27.48
N VAL A 295 -18.28 20.24 -26.92
CA VAL A 295 -17.28 21.03 -27.69
C VAL A 295 -15.84 20.50 -27.56
N ALA A 296 -15.57 19.54 -26.69
CA ALA A 296 -14.21 19.05 -26.39
C ALA A 296 -13.46 18.56 -27.64
N GLY A 297 -14.13 17.79 -28.50
CA GLY A 297 -13.57 17.29 -29.75
C GLY A 297 -13.22 18.43 -30.72
N ALA A 298 -14.12 19.40 -30.87
CA ALA A 298 -13.89 20.58 -31.70
C ALA A 298 -12.73 21.43 -31.15
N LEU A 299 -12.66 21.60 -29.84
CA LEU A 299 -11.58 22.35 -29.20
C LEU A 299 -10.21 21.66 -29.39
N GLN A 300 -10.15 20.35 -29.29
CA GLN A 300 -8.92 19.59 -29.54
C GLN A 300 -8.49 19.75 -31.02
N MET A 301 -9.44 19.65 -31.96
CA MET A 301 -9.18 19.82 -33.39
C MET A 301 -8.68 21.22 -33.70
N VAL A 302 -9.28 22.25 -33.12
CA VAL A 302 -8.83 23.66 -33.24
C VAL A 302 -7.39 23.84 -32.77
N LYS A 303 -7.02 23.24 -31.65
CA LYS A 303 -5.64 23.31 -31.12
C LYS A 303 -4.64 22.70 -32.08
N GLN A 304 -5.00 21.64 -32.78
CA GLN A 304 -4.12 20.90 -33.68
C GLN A 304 -4.07 21.48 -35.10
N THR A 305 -5.22 21.85 -35.66
CA THR A 305 -5.37 22.20 -37.08
C THR A 305 -5.74 23.64 -37.35
N GLY A 306 -6.10 24.40 -36.32
CA GLY A 306 -6.63 25.76 -36.43
C GLY A 306 -8.13 25.83 -36.69
N TYR A 307 -8.82 24.72 -36.93
CA TYR A 307 -10.25 24.67 -37.20
C TYR A 307 -10.89 23.44 -36.56
N GLY A 308 -12.05 23.63 -35.93
CA GLY A 308 -12.77 22.55 -35.27
C GLY A 308 -14.29 22.70 -35.43
N ILE A 309 -15.00 21.55 -35.49
CA ILE A 309 -16.44 21.51 -35.65
C ILE A 309 -17.01 20.64 -34.51
N ALA A 310 -17.96 21.20 -33.74
CA ALA A 310 -18.80 20.42 -32.86
C ALA A 310 -20.11 20.11 -33.58
N ALA A 311 -20.40 18.81 -33.73
CA ALA A 311 -21.63 18.35 -34.33
C ALA A 311 -22.82 18.63 -33.37
N PRO A 312 -24.01 18.90 -33.90
CA PRO A 312 -25.19 19.10 -33.08
C PRO A 312 -25.59 17.80 -32.34
N SER A 313 -26.18 17.95 -31.16
CA SER A 313 -26.82 16.83 -30.48
C SER A 313 -28.16 16.49 -31.16
N ILE A 314 -28.69 15.30 -30.91
CA ILE A 314 -30.03 14.89 -31.43
C ILE A 314 -31.12 15.83 -30.89
N GLU A 315 -30.92 16.35 -29.66
CA GLU A 315 -31.87 17.25 -28.99
C GLU A 315 -31.94 18.62 -29.68
N ASP A 316 -30.85 19.04 -30.36
CA ASP A 316 -30.81 20.28 -31.11
C ASP A 316 -31.33 20.16 -32.55
N MET A 317 -31.67 18.97 -32.99
CA MET A 317 -32.18 18.73 -34.33
C MET A 317 -33.67 18.98 -34.44
N ALA A 318 -34.07 19.86 -35.34
CA ALA A 318 -35.45 20.07 -35.72
C ALA A 318 -35.75 19.33 -37.04
N LEU A 319 -36.83 18.51 -37.05
CA LEU A 319 -37.30 17.84 -38.24
C LEU A 319 -38.51 18.57 -38.78
N ASP A 320 -38.47 18.96 -40.05
CA ASP A 320 -39.61 19.54 -40.77
C ASP A 320 -40.69 18.43 -41.03
N GLU A 321 -41.94 18.83 -41.27
CA GLU A 321 -42.97 17.88 -41.60
C GLU A 321 -42.62 17.09 -42.87
N PRO A 322 -42.88 15.76 -42.90
CA PRO A 322 -42.58 14.93 -44.06
C PRO A 322 -43.42 15.37 -45.28
N GLU A 323 -42.73 15.62 -46.38
CA GLU A 323 -43.35 15.97 -47.66
C GLU A 323 -43.35 14.83 -48.65
N ILE A 324 -44.47 14.63 -49.38
CA ILE A 324 -44.52 13.68 -50.49
C ILE A 324 -43.90 14.38 -51.71
N ILE A 325 -42.84 13.76 -52.27
CA ILE A 325 -42.22 14.24 -53.48
C ILE A 325 -42.50 13.25 -54.62
N ARG A 326 -42.55 13.82 -55.85
CA ARG A 326 -42.73 13.05 -57.09
C ARG A 326 -41.50 13.21 -57.98
N GLN A 327 -40.93 12.07 -58.39
CA GLN A 327 -39.84 12.03 -59.33
C GLN A 327 -40.23 11.15 -60.52
N GLY A 328 -40.66 11.76 -61.60
CA GLY A 328 -41.20 11.08 -62.75
C GLY A 328 -42.51 10.33 -62.43
N SER A 329 -42.54 9.00 -62.53
CA SER A 329 -43.67 8.14 -62.19
C SER A 329 -43.62 7.57 -60.75
N ARG A 330 -42.61 7.91 -59.95
CA ARG A 330 -42.40 7.39 -58.61
C ARG A 330 -42.67 8.46 -57.57
N PHE A 331 -43.21 8.02 -56.43
CA PHE A 331 -43.40 8.87 -55.28
C PHE A 331 -42.38 8.51 -54.19
N GLY A 332 -41.93 9.47 -53.44
CA GLY A 332 -41.01 9.33 -52.32
C GLY A 332 -41.44 10.27 -51.19
N VAL A 333 -40.78 10.16 -50.04
CA VAL A 333 -40.95 11.06 -48.90
C VAL A 333 -39.68 11.86 -48.75
N ARG A 334 -39.83 13.16 -48.62
CA ARG A 334 -38.72 14.07 -48.25
C ARG A 334 -38.80 14.32 -46.77
N LEU A 335 -37.68 14.07 -46.08
CA LEU A 335 -37.46 14.44 -44.68
C LEU A 335 -36.36 15.52 -44.69
N LYS A 336 -36.63 16.64 -44.07
CA LYS A 336 -35.65 17.73 -43.94
C LYS A 336 -35.38 17.99 -42.45
N ALA A 337 -34.15 17.86 -42.03
CA ALA A 337 -33.72 18.19 -40.70
C ALA A 337 -32.80 19.41 -40.70
N VAL A 338 -32.91 20.23 -39.70
CA VAL A 338 -32.09 21.41 -39.46
C VAL A 338 -31.46 21.27 -38.08
N ALA A 339 -30.16 21.51 -37.99
CA ALA A 339 -29.44 21.41 -36.72
C ALA A 339 -28.33 22.48 -36.67
N PRO A 340 -28.11 23.14 -35.54
CA PRO A 340 -27.01 24.09 -35.36
C PRO A 340 -25.67 23.32 -35.18
N SER A 341 -24.64 23.72 -35.90
CA SER A 341 -23.27 23.25 -35.64
C SER A 341 -22.43 24.40 -35.10
N ILE A 342 -21.47 24.11 -34.21
CA ILE A 342 -20.56 25.11 -33.67
C ILE A 342 -19.21 24.98 -34.41
N HIS A 343 -18.76 26.08 -34.99
CA HIS A 343 -17.48 26.17 -35.67
C HIS A 343 -16.50 27.02 -34.88
N MET A 344 -15.34 26.48 -34.56
CA MET A 344 -14.28 27.13 -33.84
C MET A 344 -13.10 27.38 -34.76
N ILE A 345 -12.51 28.59 -34.73
CA ILE A 345 -11.39 28.97 -35.57
C ILE A 345 -10.32 29.59 -34.69
N LYS A 346 -9.08 29.08 -34.77
CA LYS A 346 -7.91 29.67 -34.14
C LYS A 346 -7.34 30.72 -35.06
N VAL A 347 -7.26 31.98 -34.57
CA VAL A 347 -6.62 33.06 -35.28
C VAL A 347 -5.50 33.65 -34.42
N GLU A 348 -4.44 34.10 -35.08
CA GLU A 348 -3.33 34.77 -34.42
C GLU A 348 -3.64 36.28 -34.39
N VAL A 349 -3.53 36.88 -33.19
CA VAL A 349 -3.77 38.31 -32.97
C VAL A 349 -2.46 38.93 -32.55
N GLU A 350 -1.94 39.83 -33.37
CA GLU A 350 -0.72 40.58 -33.07
C GLU A 350 -1.05 41.87 -32.29
N SER A 351 -0.31 42.15 -31.23
CA SER A 351 -0.39 43.41 -30.50
C SER A 351 0.99 44.05 -30.46
N GLU A 352 1.07 45.29 -30.87
CA GLU A 352 2.29 46.10 -30.82
C GLU A 352 2.12 47.18 -29.76
N PHE A 353 3.10 47.32 -28.90
CA PHE A 353 3.19 48.34 -27.90
C PHE A 353 4.49 49.11 -28.09
N ALA A 354 4.39 50.35 -28.54
CA ALA A 354 5.52 51.21 -28.83
C ALA A 354 5.43 52.52 -27.99
N PRO A 355 5.82 52.51 -26.73
CA PRO A 355 5.76 53.68 -25.86
C PRO A 355 6.84 54.70 -26.28
N ILE A 356 6.46 55.98 -26.30
CA ILE A 356 7.41 57.09 -26.52
C ILE A 356 7.97 57.49 -25.14
N ILE A 357 9.28 57.28 -24.92
CA ILE A 357 9.90 57.40 -23.58
C ILE A 357 10.69 58.71 -23.41
N GLY A 358 10.88 59.49 -24.44
CA GLY A 358 11.63 60.74 -24.37
C GLY A 358 12.92 60.70 -25.20
N THR A 359 14.11 60.64 -24.56
CA THR A 359 15.37 60.69 -25.30
C THR A 359 15.82 59.31 -25.80
N GLU A 360 16.60 59.26 -26.86
CA GLU A 360 17.22 58.01 -27.39
C GLU A 360 17.91 57.20 -26.29
N LYS A 361 18.68 57.85 -25.42
CA LYS A 361 19.40 57.22 -24.32
C LYS A 361 18.47 56.53 -23.31
N GLN A 362 17.33 57.14 -22.99
CA GLN A 362 16.31 56.52 -22.10
C GLN A 362 15.66 55.30 -22.75
N SER A 363 15.45 55.35 -24.06
CA SER A 363 14.92 54.20 -24.81
C SER A 363 15.90 53.05 -24.85
N GLU A 364 17.18 53.35 -25.05
CA GLU A 364 18.25 52.31 -25.00
C GLU A 364 18.37 51.70 -23.62
N GLU A 365 18.25 52.46 -22.54
CA GLU A 365 18.27 51.95 -21.15
C GLU A 365 17.09 51.00 -20.89
N LEU A 366 15.88 51.32 -21.33
CA LEU A 366 14.74 50.45 -21.21
C LEU A 366 14.90 49.16 -22.03
N VAL A 367 15.37 49.26 -23.28
CA VAL A 367 15.63 48.09 -24.10
C VAL A 367 16.67 47.18 -23.41
N ARG A 368 17.73 47.72 -22.85
CA ARG A 368 18.73 46.98 -22.13
C ARG A 368 18.17 46.26 -20.90
N TYR A 369 17.31 46.94 -20.15
CA TYR A 369 16.63 46.37 -19.00
C TYR A 369 15.76 45.18 -19.39
N LEU A 370 14.91 45.34 -20.41
CA LEU A 370 14.03 44.26 -20.89
C LEU A 370 14.82 43.09 -21.54
N MET A 371 15.94 43.38 -22.21
CA MET A 371 16.78 42.34 -22.78
C MET A 371 17.52 41.51 -21.72
N GLN A 372 17.89 42.11 -20.61
CA GLN A 372 18.50 41.42 -19.48
C GLN A 372 17.52 40.39 -18.89
N ASP A 373 16.28 40.81 -18.60
CA ASP A 373 15.23 39.94 -18.11
C ASP A 373 14.94 38.79 -19.11
N PHE A 374 14.93 39.09 -20.40
CA PHE A 374 14.68 38.11 -21.45
C PHE A 374 15.83 37.08 -21.61
N GLU A 375 17.10 37.49 -21.42
CA GLU A 375 18.27 36.60 -21.50
C GLU A 375 18.38 35.69 -20.27
N GLU A 376 17.97 36.14 -19.09
CA GLU A 376 18.00 35.34 -17.86
C GLU A 376 16.86 34.31 -17.85
N ASP A 377 15.64 34.73 -18.14
CA ASP A 377 14.45 33.85 -18.28
C ASP A 377 13.45 34.51 -19.27
N PRO A 378 13.25 33.93 -20.46
CA PRO A 378 12.30 34.47 -21.45
C PRO A 378 10.87 34.62 -20.92
N LEU A 379 10.47 33.94 -19.87
CA LEU A 379 9.15 34.09 -19.27
C LEU A 379 9.09 35.22 -18.25
N SER A 380 10.18 35.62 -17.62
CA SER A 380 10.23 36.68 -16.62
C SER A 380 9.92 38.05 -17.20
N ILE A 381 10.18 38.26 -18.51
CA ILE A 381 9.87 39.50 -19.21
C ILE A 381 8.38 39.91 -19.12
N TRP A 382 7.47 38.94 -18.97
CA TRP A 382 6.06 39.19 -18.81
C TRP A 382 5.69 39.91 -17.51
N GLU A 383 6.54 39.79 -16.49
CA GLU A 383 6.38 40.41 -15.17
C GLU A 383 7.10 41.75 -15.08
N SER A 384 7.98 42.08 -16.07
CA SER A 384 8.71 43.34 -16.08
C SER A 384 7.77 44.55 -15.99
N ASP A 385 8.14 45.49 -15.11
CA ASP A 385 7.36 46.73 -14.92
C ASP A 385 7.67 47.74 -16.00
N ILE A 386 6.65 48.16 -16.71
CA ILE A 386 6.72 49.24 -17.70
C ILE A 386 5.76 50.33 -17.26
N PHE A 387 6.30 51.40 -16.70
CA PHE A 387 5.53 52.54 -16.20
C PHE A 387 4.47 52.19 -15.14
N GLY A 388 4.81 51.33 -14.20
CA GLY A 388 3.91 50.92 -13.10
C GLY A 388 2.90 49.83 -13.50
N ARG A 389 3.11 49.17 -14.63
CA ARG A 389 2.26 48.07 -15.11
C ARG A 389 3.09 46.93 -15.68
N SER A 390 2.71 45.70 -15.44
CA SER A 390 3.39 44.58 -16.04
C SER A 390 3.21 44.50 -17.56
N LEU A 391 4.24 44.10 -18.27
CA LEU A 391 4.19 43.90 -19.73
C LEU A 391 3.02 43.00 -20.12
N SER A 392 2.79 41.92 -19.36
CA SER A 392 1.68 40.98 -19.58
C SER A 392 0.31 41.67 -19.54
N SER A 393 0.12 42.62 -18.62
CA SER A 393 -1.12 43.42 -18.53
C SER A 393 -1.34 44.28 -19.74
N ILE A 394 -0.30 45.00 -20.18
CA ILE A 394 -0.35 45.92 -21.34
C ILE A 394 -0.65 45.16 -22.63
N VAL A 395 0.09 44.04 -22.87
CA VAL A 395 -0.12 43.23 -24.06
C VAL A 395 -1.51 42.59 -24.07
N ARG A 396 -1.96 42.07 -22.92
CA ARG A 396 -3.31 41.48 -22.79
C ARG A 396 -4.40 42.48 -23.14
N GLU A 397 -4.30 43.70 -22.64
CA GLU A 397 -5.26 44.78 -22.99
C GLU A 397 -5.21 45.14 -24.49
N GLY A 398 -4.02 45.24 -25.07
CA GLY A 398 -3.86 45.49 -26.50
C GLY A 398 -4.51 44.41 -27.37
N ILE A 399 -4.29 43.13 -27.03
CA ILE A 399 -4.92 41.98 -27.70
C ILE A 399 -6.44 42.03 -27.52
N GLN A 400 -6.91 42.22 -26.29
CA GLN A 400 -8.34 42.27 -25.97
C GLN A 400 -9.04 43.42 -26.73
N ALA A 401 -8.43 44.60 -26.84
CA ALA A 401 -8.94 45.72 -27.61
C ALA A 401 -9.07 45.36 -29.11
N LYS A 402 -8.07 44.71 -29.70
CA LYS A 402 -8.14 44.27 -31.12
C LYS A 402 -9.22 43.20 -31.35
N ILE A 403 -9.35 42.22 -30.46
CA ILE A 403 -10.43 41.21 -30.54
C ILE A 403 -11.82 41.88 -30.46
N SER A 404 -11.96 42.89 -29.60
CA SER A 404 -13.23 43.61 -29.42
C SER A 404 -13.58 44.51 -30.59
N LEU A 405 -12.61 44.90 -31.41
CA LEU A 405 -12.82 45.73 -32.57
C LEU A 405 -13.47 45.05 -33.78
N MET A 406 -13.66 43.73 -33.74
CA MET A 406 -14.31 42.99 -34.83
C MET A 406 -15.79 43.43 -34.96
N PRO A 407 -16.16 44.11 -36.07
CA PRO A 407 -17.52 44.64 -36.22
C PRO A 407 -18.57 43.55 -36.28
N GLU A 408 -19.77 43.81 -35.80
CA GLU A 408 -20.89 42.85 -35.85
C GLU A 408 -21.22 42.38 -37.27
N ASN A 409 -21.15 43.30 -38.24
CA ASN A 409 -21.39 43.00 -39.64
C ASN A 409 -20.35 42.01 -40.20
N ALA A 410 -19.09 42.05 -39.74
CA ALA A 410 -18.06 41.10 -40.13
C ALA A 410 -18.33 39.72 -39.54
N ARG A 411 -18.75 39.63 -38.27
CA ARG A 411 -19.16 38.36 -37.64
C ARG A 411 -20.34 37.75 -38.36
N TYR A 412 -21.35 38.54 -38.70
CA TYR A 412 -22.53 38.06 -39.42
C TYR A 412 -22.14 37.52 -40.82
N LYS A 413 -21.32 38.26 -41.59
CA LYS A 413 -20.88 37.83 -42.91
C LYS A 413 -20.07 36.55 -42.86
N LEU A 414 -19.20 36.36 -41.85
CA LEU A 414 -18.48 35.10 -41.63
C LEU A 414 -19.44 33.93 -41.40
N LYS A 415 -20.42 34.12 -40.51
CA LYS A 415 -21.45 33.11 -40.22
C LYS A 415 -22.21 32.74 -41.48
N ASP A 416 -22.80 33.75 -42.22
CA ASP A 416 -23.56 33.55 -43.46
C ASP A 416 -22.71 32.81 -44.52
N THR A 417 -21.45 33.18 -44.64
CA THR A 417 -20.54 32.50 -45.58
C THR A 417 -20.33 31.02 -45.22
N LEU A 418 -20.11 30.74 -43.95
CA LEU A 418 -19.95 29.36 -43.47
C LEU A 418 -21.23 28.54 -43.70
N GLU A 419 -22.42 29.11 -43.39
CA GLU A 419 -23.72 28.44 -43.62
C GLU A 419 -23.92 28.10 -45.10
N ARG A 420 -23.58 29.00 -46.03
CA ARG A 420 -23.66 28.75 -47.50
C ARG A 420 -22.69 27.70 -47.94
N ILE A 421 -21.44 27.76 -47.46
CA ILE A 421 -20.43 26.71 -47.79
C ILE A 421 -20.89 25.33 -47.41
N ILE A 422 -21.46 25.19 -46.23
CA ILE A 422 -21.91 23.92 -45.67
C ILE A 422 -23.16 23.40 -46.38
N ASN A 423 -24.18 24.25 -46.57
CA ASN A 423 -25.50 23.85 -47.09
C ASN A 423 -25.53 23.76 -48.63
N GLU A 424 -24.83 24.62 -49.36
CA GLU A 424 -24.92 24.71 -50.81
C GLU A 424 -23.75 23.99 -51.50
N GLY A 425 -22.69 23.68 -50.77
CA GLY A 425 -21.46 23.10 -51.31
C GLY A 425 -20.67 24.11 -52.12
N SER A 426 -19.47 24.46 -51.73
CA SER A 426 -18.64 25.41 -52.47
C SER A 426 -17.92 24.77 -53.62
N GLY A 427 -18.47 24.89 -54.85
CA GLY A 427 -17.72 24.67 -56.09
C GLY A 427 -16.97 25.85 -56.63
N GLY A 428 -16.84 26.97 -55.90
CA GLY A 428 -16.35 28.23 -56.39
C GLY A 428 -15.44 29.02 -55.46
N LEU A 429 -14.91 30.15 -55.98
CA LEU A 429 -14.04 31.08 -55.29
C LEU A 429 -14.82 31.74 -54.12
N ILE A 430 -14.32 31.61 -52.88
CA ILE A 430 -14.89 32.26 -51.70
C ILE A 430 -14.23 33.63 -51.60
N ALA A 431 -14.99 34.71 -51.83
CA ALA A 431 -14.55 36.06 -51.54
C ALA A 431 -15.38 36.61 -50.38
N ILE A 432 -14.75 36.86 -49.23
CA ILE A 432 -15.35 37.55 -48.11
C ILE A 432 -15.00 39.03 -48.21
N ILE A 433 -15.94 39.87 -48.60
CA ILE A 433 -15.77 41.32 -48.62
C ILE A 433 -16.31 41.87 -47.32
N LEU A 434 -15.42 42.29 -46.41
CA LEU A 434 -15.74 42.87 -45.09
C LEU A 434 -16.20 44.34 -45.24
#